data_04f355dbbe37c28e284b738a20df5954
#
_entry.id   04f355dbbe37c28e284b738a20df5954
#
_cell.length_a   1.000
_cell.length_b   1.000
_cell.length_c   1.000
_cell.angle_alpha   90.00
_cell.angle_beta   90.00
_cell.angle_gamma   90.00
#
_symmetry.space_group_name_H-M   'P 1'
#
loop_
_entity.id
_entity.type
_entity.pdbx_description
1 polymer ?
#
loop_
_entity_poly.entity_id
_entity_poly.type
_entity_poly.pdbx_seq_one_letter_code
_entity_poly.pdbx_strand_id
1 'polypeptide(L)'
;MRATLRRVHREQAGMVGRIIVVWLLFVAVLGIFAIDTASVLFTKFRLSDAAATAASTAVSTYQNERDSTAACGAAQLSVHQADPDATMAKGWCKVDTTSGDVTITLRKTATSIIAGRFSFTRDLTKVVQRETASPSSL
;
A
#
# COMPACT_ATOMS: atom_id res chain seq x y z
N MET A 1 -43.81 43.60 -21.45
CA MET A 1 -42.38 43.34 -21.56
C MET A 1 -41.67 42.90 -20.28
N ARG A 2 -42.16 43.11 -19.04
CA ARG A 2 -41.49 42.72 -17.78
C ARG A 2 -41.72 41.25 -17.35
N ALA A 3 -42.72 40.58 -17.86
CA ALA A 3 -43.05 39.19 -17.47
C ALA A 3 -42.18 38.13 -18.18
N THR A 4 -41.70 38.39 -19.38
CA THR A 4 -40.85 37.49 -20.17
C THR A 4 -39.44 37.37 -19.63
N LEU A 5 -38.88 38.45 -19.09
CA LEU A 5 -37.52 38.47 -18.50
C LEU A 5 -37.42 37.65 -17.21
N ARG A 6 -38.48 37.53 -16.39
CA ARG A 6 -38.48 36.71 -15.17
C ARG A 6 -38.52 35.22 -15.46
N ARG A 7 -39.07 34.77 -16.58
CA ARG A 7 -39.13 33.36 -16.96
C ARG A 7 -37.78 32.83 -17.40
N VAL A 8 -37.03 33.58 -18.18
CA VAL A 8 -35.70 33.19 -18.66
C VAL A 8 -34.70 33.06 -17.52
N HIS A 9 -34.77 33.92 -16.49
CA HIS A 9 -33.90 33.83 -15.32
C HIS A 9 -34.17 32.59 -14.47
N ARG A 10 -35.40 32.11 -14.41
CA ARG A 10 -35.81 30.96 -13.62
C ARG A 10 -35.39 29.65 -14.27
N GLU A 11 -35.35 29.56 -15.58
CA GLU A 11 -34.88 28.39 -16.33
C GLU A 11 -33.35 28.27 -16.32
N GLN A 12 -32.63 29.38 -16.37
CA GLN A 12 -31.18 29.42 -16.29
C GLN A 12 -30.67 29.06 -14.88
N ALA A 13 -31.35 29.45 -13.82
CA ALA A 13 -30.99 29.10 -12.45
C ALA A 13 -31.07 27.58 -12.21
N GLY A 14 -32.03 26.88 -12.83
CA GLY A 14 -32.16 25.43 -12.76
C GLY A 14 -31.03 24.71 -13.48
N MET A 15 -30.57 25.21 -14.61
CA MET A 15 -29.50 24.61 -15.41
C MET A 15 -28.13 24.78 -14.73
N VAL A 16 -27.83 25.96 -14.20
CA VAL A 16 -26.59 26.26 -13.46
C VAL A 16 -26.49 25.40 -12.19
N GLY A 17 -27.59 25.30 -11.43
CA GLY A 17 -27.63 24.44 -10.22
C GLY A 17 -27.34 22.97 -10.53
N ARG A 18 -27.88 22.46 -11.66
CA ARG A 18 -27.66 21.08 -12.08
C ARG A 18 -26.19 20.82 -12.48
N ILE A 19 -25.54 21.75 -13.16
CA ILE A 19 -24.13 21.67 -13.53
C ILE A 19 -23.25 21.66 -12.27
N ILE A 20 -23.53 22.51 -11.30
CA ILE A 20 -22.79 22.57 -10.04
C ILE A 20 -22.89 21.23 -9.28
N VAL A 21 -24.08 20.67 -9.18
CA VAL A 21 -24.27 19.36 -8.51
C VAL A 21 -23.48 18.24 -9.21
N VAL A 22 -23.52 18.18 -10.54
CA VAL A 22 -22.75 17.19 -11.31
C VAL A 22 -21.25 17.39 -11.10
N TRP A 23 -20.77 18.63 -11.08
CA TRP A 23 -19.36 18.95 -10.81
C TRP A 23 -18.94 18.53 -9.40
N LEU A 24 -19.75 18.80 -8.39
CA LEU A 24 -19.47 18.39 -7.01
C LEU A 24 -19.42 16.86 -6.87
N LEU A 25 -20.34 16.14 -7.51
CA LEU A 25 -20.31 14.68 -7.54
C LEU A 25 -19.04 14.17 -8.24
N PHE A 26 -18.64 14.76 -9.34
CA PHE A 26 -17.43 14.38 -10.06
C PHE A 26 -16.17 14.59 -9.21
N VAL A 27 -16.05 15.74 -8.54
CA VAL A 27 -14.94 16.04 -7.62
C VAL A 27 -14.93 15.08 -6.44
N ALA A 28 -16.09 14.75 -5.86
CA ALA A 28 -16.19 13.78 -4.76
C ALA A 28 -15.71 12.39 -5.19
N VAL A 29 -16.13 11.92 -6.37
CA VAL A 29 -15.66 10.62 -6.90
C VAL A 29 -14.15 10.62 -7.13
N LEU A 30 -13.61 11.68 -7.76
CA LEU A 30 -12.16 11.80 -7.95
C LEU A 30 -11.40 11.81 -6.61
N GLY A 31 -11.94 12.49 -5.59
CA GLY A 31 -11.36 12.53 -4.26
C GLY A 31 -11.25 11.14 -3.63
N ILE A 32 -12.29 10.31 -3.76
CA ILE A 32 -12.28 8.95 -3.23
C ILE A 32 -11.23 8.09 -3.95
N PHE A 33 -11.16 8.17 -5.29
CA PHE A 33 -10.12 7.46 -6.04
C PHE A 33 -8.69 7.89 -5.66
N ALA A 34 -8.48 9.18 -5.41
CA ALA A 34 -7.18 9.67 -4.96
C ALA A 34 -6.79 9.10 -3.60
N ILE A 35 -7.73 9.02 -2.65
CA ILE A 35 -7.50 8.43 -1.31
C ILE A 35 -7.17 6.94 -1.42
N ASP A 36 -7.92 6.17 -2.21
CA ASP A 36 -7.66 4.73 -2.39
C ASP A 36 -6.28 4.49 -3.02
N THR A 37 -5.90 5.28 -4.03
CA THR A 37 -4.57 5.18 -4.66
C THR A 37 -3.45 5.53 -3.68
N ALA A 38 -3.60 6.61 -2.91
CA ALA A 38 -2.63 7.03 -1.90
C ALA A 38 -2.45 5.97 -0.81
N SER A 39 -3.54 5.31 -0.38
CA SER A 39 -3.49 4.23 0.61
C SER A 39 -2.66 3.04 0.14
N VAL A 40 -2.81 2.62 -1.12
CA VAL A 40 -2.02 1.52 -1.70
C VAL A 40 -0.53 1.89 -1.79
N LEU A 41 -0.22 3.10 -2.26
CA LEU A 41 1.16 3.60 -2.34
C LEU A 41 1.81 3.68 -0.95
N PHE A 42 1.11 4.22 0.03
CA PHE A 42 1.61 4.33 1.39
C PHE A 42 1.86 2.94 2.03
N THR A 43 0.94 1.99 1.79
CA THR A 43 1.11 0.60 2.22
C THR A 43 2.34 -0.02 1.57
N LYS A 44 2.57 0.25 0.27
CA LYS A 44 3.73 -0.22 -0.47
C LYS A 44 5.04 0.29 0.14
N PHE A 45 5.13 1.60 0.43
CA PHE A 45 6.33 2.19 1.04
C PHE A 45 6.61 1.62 2.44
N ARG A 46 5.59 1.54 3.30
CA ARG A 46 5.75 0.94 4.63
C ARG A 46 6.17 -0.52 4.56
N LEU A 47 5.61 -1.28 3.64
CA LEU A 47 5.94 -2.68 3.49
C LEU A 47 7.37 -2.88 2.95
N SER A 48 7.82 -2.02 2.04
CA SER A 48 9.21 -2.01 1.56
C SER A 48 10.19 -1.70 2.68
N ASP A 49 9.90 -0.66 3.49
CA ASP A 49 10.72 -0.28 4.63
C ASP A 49 10.81 -1.40 5.69
N ALA A 50 9.67 -2.00 6.02
CA ALA A 50 9.61 -3.15 6.93
C ALA A 50 10.41 -4.35 6.38
N ALA A 51 10.32 -4.63 5.08
CA ALA A 51 11.05 -5.70 4.43
C ALA A 51 12.57 -5.44 4.42
N ALA A 52 12.98 -4.19 4.14
CA ALA A 52 14.39 -3.79 4.15
C ALA A 52 14.99 -3.90 5.56
N THR A 53 14.27 -3.40 6.58
CA THR A 53 14.69 -3.50 7.98
C THR A 53 14.79 -4.95 8.43
N ALA A 54 13.82 -5.79 8.07
CA ALA A 54 13.85 -7.22 8.40
C ALA A 54 14.99 -7.94 7.68
N ALA A 55 15.27 -7.61 6.43
CA ALA A 55 16.37 -8.20 5.69
C ALA A 55 17.74 -7.83 6.29
N SER A 56 17.95 -6.57 6.67
CA SER A 56 19.18 -6.12 7.33
C SER A 56 19.36 -6.76 8.71
N THR A 57 18.28 -6.90 9.50
CA THR A 57 18.29 -7.60 10.78
C THR A 57 18.66 -9.08 10.60
N ALA A 58 18.10 -9.74 9.59
CA ALA A 58 18.42 -11.13 9.31
C ALA A 58 19.87 -11.32 8.85
N VAL A 59 20.41 -10.40 8.01
CA VAL A 59 21.82 -10.44 7.60
C VAL A 59 22.74 -10.32 8.80
N SER A 60 22.50 -9.34 9.70
CA SER A 60 23.32 -9.16 10.90
C SER A 60 23.26 -10.38 11.82
N THR A 61 22.07 -10.98 12.01
CA THR A 61 21.92 -12.23 12.79
C THR A 61 22.68 -13.38 12.14
N TYR A 62 22.54 -13.54 10.82
CA TYR A 62 23.25 -14.59 10.09
C TYR A 62 24.78 -14.42 10.15
N GLN A 63 25.29 -13.20 10.09
CA GLN A 63 26.72 -12.94 10.23
C GLN A 63 27.26 -13.38 11.60
N ASN A 64 26.48 -13.17 12.67
CA ASN A 64 26.87 -13.47 14.02
C ASN A 64 26.73 -14.97 14.36
N GLU A 65 25.63 -15.59 13.96
CA GLU A 65 25.25 -16.93 14.40
C GLU A 65 25.49 -18.03 13.36
N ARG A 66 25.61 -17.63 12.06
CA ARG A 66 25.70 -18.55 10.91
C ARG A 66 24.54 -19.54 10.81
N ASP A 67 23.42 -19.20 11.41
CA ASP A 67 22.19 -19.98 11.40
C ASP A 67 21.09 -19.26 10.60
N SER A 68 20.67 -19.88 9.51
CA SER A 68 19.60 -19.37 8.65
C SER A 68 18.24 -19.38 9.35
N THR A 69 18.01 -20.30 10.29
CA THR A 69 16.76 -20.38 11.04
C THR A 69 16.67 -19.23 12.04
N ALA A 70 17.74 -18.94 12.74
CA ALA A 70 17.84 -17.81 13.66
C ALA A 70 17.67 -16.48 12.90
N ALA A 71 18.34 -16.32 11.76
CA ALA A 71 18.23 -15.15 10.89
C ALA A 71 16.78 -14.91 10.44
N CYS A 72 16.10 -15.94 9.94
CA CYS A 72 14.71 -15.82 9.52
C CYS A 72 13.74 -15.60 10.69
N GLY A 73 14.03 -16.12 11.87
CA GLY A 73 13.31 -15.86 13.11
C GLY A 73 13.42 -14.38 13.53
N ALA A 74 14.63 -13.83 13.49
CA ALA A 74 14.89 -12.41 13.77
C ALA A 74 14.16 -11.50 12.77
N ALA A 75 14.20 -11.84 11.46
CA ALA A 75 13.43 -11.12 10.45
C ALA A 75 11.93 -11.12 10.75
N GLN A 76 11.36 -12.26 11.12
CA GLN A 76 9.93 -12.36 11.43
C GLN A 76 9.54 -11.48 12.63
N LEU A 77 10.34 -11.45 13.67
CA LEU A 77 10.14 -10.57 14.82
C LEU A 77 10.22 -9.10 14.43
N SER A 78 11.22 -8.72 13.63
CA SER A 78 11.38 -7.36 13.12
C SER A 78 10.17 -6.91 12.28
N VAL A 79 9.65 -7.76 11.39
CA VAL A 79 8.44 -7.47 10.61
C VAL A 79 7.26 -7.24 11.54
N HIS A 80 7.04 -8.10 12.52
CA HIS A 80 5.90 -8.00 13.43
C HIS A 80 5.96 -6.74 14.30
N GLN A 81 7.15 -6.28 14.66
CA GLN A 81 7.34 -5.03 15.39
C GLN A 81 7.10 -3.80 14.50
N ALA A 82 7.56 -3.83 13.24
CA ALA A 82 7.41 -2.71 12.31
C ALA A 82 5.99 -2.59 11.74
N ASP A 83 5.37 -3.71 11.41
CA ASP A 83 4.02 -3.76 10.84
C ASP A 83 3.31 -5.08 11.22
N PRO A 84 2.50 -5.08 12.28
CA PRO A 84 1.80 -6.29 12.77
C PRO A 84 0.84 -6.92 11.74
N ASP A 85 0.36 -6.13 10.78
CA ASP A 85 -0.56 -6.58 9.74
C ASP A 85 0.17 -7.15 8.51
N ALA A 86 1.49 -6.96 8.43
CA ALA A 86 2.29 -7.56 7.38
C ALA A 86 2.49 -9.05 7.64
N THR A 87 2.40 -9.85 6.59
CA THR A 87 2.58 -11.29 6.68
C THR A 87 3.78 -11.75 5.87
N MET A 88 4.62 -12.57 6.51
CA MET A 88 5.70 -13.31 5.86
C MET A 88 5.29 -14.79 5.81
N ALA A 89 4.99 -15.31 4.62
CA ALA A 89 4.61 -16.69 4.45
C ALA A 89 5.82 -17.62 4.63
N LYS A 90 5.55 -18.89 5.00
CA LYS A 90 6.60 -19.89 5.13
C LYS A 90 7.40 -20.01 3.82
N GLY A 91 8.75 -19.93 3.94
CA GLY A 91 9.65 -19.97 2.78
C GLY A 91 9.86 -18.62 2.07
N TRP A 92 9.31 -17.52 2.59
CA TRP A 92 9.51 -16.17 2.06
C TRP A 92 10.74 -15.45 2.65
N CYS A 93 11.39 -16.06 3.63
CA CYS A 93 12.74 -15.72 4.06
C CYS A 93 13.71 -16.72 3.45
N LYS A 94 14.68 -16.24 2.69
CA LYS A 94 15.70 -17.04 2.04
C LYS A 94 17.07 -16.46 2.36
N VAL A 95 17.94 -17.30 2.90
CA VAL A 95 19.33 -16.97 3.16
C VAL A 95 20.19 -17.71 2.16
N ASP A 96 20.99 -16.97 1.40
CA ASP A 96 22.04 -17.53 0.56
C ASP A 96 23.27 -17.77 1.46
N THR A 97 23.54 -19.01 1.74
CA THR A 97 24.67 -19.40 2.63
C THR A 97 26.05 -19.14 2.01
N THR A 98 26.11 -18.93 0.69
CA THR A 98 27.36 -18.67 -0.04
C THR A 98 27.75 -17.19 0.03
N SER A 99 26.81 -16.31 -0.25
CA SER A 99 27.03 -14.85 -0.24
C SER A 99 26.68 -14.20 1.11
N GLY A 100 25.83 -14.85 1.90
CA GLY A 100 25.25 -14.28 3.11
C GLY A 100 24.08 -13.33 2.86
N ASP A 101 23.61 -13.25 1.62
CA ASP A 101 22.47 -12.42 1.26
C ASP A 101 21.17 -12.97 1.84
N VAL A 102 20.31 -12.07 2.32
CA VAL A 102 19.00 -12.46 2.82
C VAL A 102 17.92 -11.76 2.02
N THR A 103 17.01 -12.54 1.45
CA THR A 103 15.84 -12.06 0.73
C THR A 103 14.59 -12.27 1.55
N ILE A 104 13.86 -11.21 1.82
CA ILE A 104 12.59 -11.20 2.52
C ILE A 104 11.48 -10.82 1.56
N THR A 105 10.38 -11.57 1.60
CA THR A 105 9.15 -11.24 0.86
C THR A 105 8.02 -11.05 1.86
N LEU A 106 7.34 -9.91 1.77
CA LEU A 106 6.20 -9.57 2.64
C LEU A 106 4.96 -9.34 1.81
N ARG A 107 3.81 -9.58 2.43
CA ARG A 107 2.50 -9.25 1.86
C ARG A 107 1.64 -8.55 2.89
N LYS A 108 0.90 -7.54 2.41
CA LYS A 108 -0.12 -6.83 3.17
C LYS A 108 -1.27 -6.45 2.25
N THR A 109 -2.48 -6.39 2.79
CA THR A 109 -3.65 -5.85 2.09
C THR A 109 -3.82 -4.39 2.48
N ALA A 110 -3.77 -3.48 1.50
CA ALA A 110 -4.01 -2.06 1.73
C ALA A 110 -5.48 -1.83 2.12
N THR A 111 -5.71 -0.93 3.07
CA THR A 111 -7.06 -0.48 3.41
C THR A 111 -7.59 0.39 2.28
N SER A 112 -8.71 0.02 1.69
CA SER A 112 -9.36 0.78 0.64
C SER A 112 -10.84 0.98 0.95
N ILE A 113 -11.40 2.10 0.49
CA ILE A 113 -12.81 2.45 0.69
C ILE A 113 -13.68 1.74 -0.35
N ILE A 114 -13.23 1.73 -1.61
CA ILE A 114 -13.99 1.22 -2.75
C ILE A 114 -13.35 -0.04 -3.32
N ALA A 115 -12.04 -0.05 -3.56
CA ALA A 115 -11.36 -1.13 -4.27
C ALA A 115 -11.49 -2.50 -3.57
N GLY A 116 -11.60 -2.54 -2.24
CA GLY A 116 -11.81 -3.78 -1.49
C GLY A 116 -13.23 -4.34 -1.56
N ARG A 117 -14.22 -3.55 -2.02
CA ARG A 117 -15.63 -3.98 -2.09
C ARG A 117 -15.98 -4.68 -3.40
N PHE A 118 -15.28 -4.39 -4.47
CA PHE A 118 -15.50 -5.01 -5.78
C PHE A 118 -14.56 -6.19 -5.98
N SER A 119 -15.10 -7.34 -6.39
CA SER A 119 -14.31 -8.56 -6.56
C SER A 119 -13.19 -8.42 -7.59
N PHE A 120 -13.41 -7.65 -8.64
CA PHE A 120 -12.42 -7.43 -9.72
C PHE A 120 -11.28 -6.46 -9.32
N THR A 121 -11.48 -5.63 -8.28
CA THR A 121 -10.45 -4.69 -7.80
C THR A 121 -9.76 -5.18 -6.51
N ARG A 122 -10.26 -6.23 -5.88
CA ARG A 122 -9.73 -6.76 -4.62
C ARG A 122 -8.26 -7.17 -4.72
N ASP A 123 -7.82 -7.66 -5.87
CA ASP A 123 -6.42 -8.05 -6.06
C ASP A 123 -5.47 -6.85 -6.15
N LEU A 124 -5.98 -5.67 -6.54
CA LEU A 124 -5.20 -4.44 -6.59
C LEU A 124 -4.83 -3.91 -5.20
N THR A 125 -5.54 -4.34 -4.15
CA THR A 125 -5.21 -3.96 -2.76
C THR A 125 -4.15 -4.85 -2.12
N LYS A 126 -3.80 -5.97 -2.75
CA LYS A 126 -2.77 -6.88 -2.27
C LYS A 126 -1.39 -6.35 -2.67
N VAL A 127 -0.63 -5.90 -1.70
CA VAL A 127 0.73 -5.40 -1.91
C VAL A 127 1.71 -6.50 -1.52
N VAL A 128 2.62 -6.82 -2.42
CA VAL A 128 3.74 -7.75 -2.18
C VAL A 128 5.03 -7.01 -2.43
N GLN A 129 5.95 -7.07 -1.48
CA GLN A 129 7.28 -6.49 -1.57
C GLN A 129 8.35 -7.54 -1.29
N ARG A 130 9.43 -7.45 -2.06
CA ARG A 130 10.60 -8.29 -1.90
C ARG A 130 11.82 -7.39 -1.79
N GLU A 131 12.58 -7.58 -0.72
CA GLU A 131 13.82 -6.88 -0.48
C GLU A 131 14.94 -7.87 -0.22
N THR A 132 16.14 -7.53 -0.67
CA THR A 132 17.36 -8.32 -0.44
C THR A 132 18.40 -7.42 0.20
N ALA A 133 18.96 -7.86 1.30
CA ALA A 133 20.09 -7.20 1.93
C ALA A 133 21.33 -8.09 1.82
N SER A 134 22.47 -7.46 1.60
CA SER A 134 23.77 -8.11 1.49
C SER A 134 24.67 -7.69 2.66
N PRO A 135 25.60 -8.54 3.09
CA PRO A 135 26.58 -8.19 4.12
C PRO A 135 27.39 -6.93 3.82
N SER A 136 27.60 -6.62 2.55
CA SER A 136 28.33 -5.43 2.10
C SER A 136 27.52 -4.14 2.10
N SER A 137 26.21 -4.21 2.37
CA SER A 137 25.30 -3.05 2.39
C SER A 137 25.01 -2.54 3.81
N LEU A 138 25.60 -3.15 4.83
CA LEU A 138 25.56 -2.75 6.22
C LEU A 138 26.83 -2.01 6.60
#